data_95c9351881dfb6036aa87967fcbdb5d4
#
_entry.id   95c9351881dfb6036aa87967fcbdb5d4
#
_cell.length_a   1.000
_cell.length_b   1.000
_cell.length_c   1.000
_cell.angle_alpha   90.00
_cell.angle_beta   90.00
_cell.angle_gamma   90.00
#
_symmetry.space_group_name_H-M   'P 1'
#
loop_
_entity.id
_entity.type
_entity.pdbx_description
1 polymer ?
#
loop_
_entity_poly.entity_id
_entity_poly.type
_entity_poly.pdbx_seq_one_letter_code
_entity_poly.pdbx_strand_id
1 'polypeptide(L)'
;MYCARRATSSSIASVVASLRDARARREGSGGRRRAAMDDDVARGAPGAALADAARAVRARRARRDDDDDDDDATATTTARDGRARDAVARARALMARGRYAEAKAALDGAAVGRDDDDDDDDDDATFALAALRAELPYHLNDARGSLDAMCAVHAMCAREAREARGAEAREAWRRRRDAAARGVARRHMLGDDPRAALVWLDALARSEPDEPAHFSAAGRAHLMMGDLEGARLCFEAAEKKTAALGEAATEAQRGRVLRDRGDYFLTGLRFPEARTAFAAAMAKGETDVAAKVNSAVAAVYDGDLNSSRALLESGLANVVNADVNSKARAFISPSVVKNLNSIYELTARSPAEAKRAMNDFIKLVAPEDFDVTCMAT
;
A
#
# COMPACT_ATOMS: atom_id res chain seq x y z
N MET A 1 3.34 -3.45 3.16
CA MET A 1 4.30 -2.32 3.05
C MET A 1 5.11 -2.09 4.32
N TYR A 2 4.61 -2.34 5.50
CA TYR A 2 5.24 -1.94 6.77
C TYR A 2 6.37 -2.86 7.24
N CYS A 3 6.27 -4.18 7.09
CA CYS A 3 7.41 -5.09 7.35
C CYS A 3 8.63 -4.70 6.51
N ALA A 4 8.39 -4.21 5.28
CA ALA A 4 9.42 -3.65 4.42
C ALA A 4 10.02 -2.33 4.94
N ARG A 5 9.29 -1.48 5.70
CA ARG A 5 9.83 -0.17 6.11
C ARG A 5 10.98 -0.29 7.11
N ARG A 6 10.93 -1.19 8.08
CA ARG A 6 11.97 -1.32 9.11
C ARG A 6 13.11 -2.26 8.72
N ALA A 7 12.77 -3.41 8.12
CA ALA A 7 13.78 -4.36 7.65
C ALA A 7 14.50 -3.88 6.39
N THR A 8 13.86 -3.04 5.56
CA THR A 8 14.35 -2.79 4.20
C THR A 8 14.95 -1.41 3.97
N SER A 9 14.46 -0.32 4.59
CA SER A 9 15.05 1.01 4.33
C SER A 9 16.45 1.17 4.94
N SER A 10 16.65 0.74 6.19
CA SER A 10 17.96 0.73 6.83
C SER A 10 18.84 -0.41 6.31
N SER A 11 18.23 -1.51 5.93
CA SER A 11 18.86 -2.78 5.59
C SER A 11 19.37 -2.81 4.15
N ILE A 12 18.60 -2.32 3.15
CA ILE A 12 19.11 -2.21 1.76
C ILE A 12 20.26 -1.21 1.72
N ALA A 13 20.14 -0.06 2.38
CA ALA A 13 21.23 0.91 2.45
C ALA A 13 22.50 0.30 3.07
N SER A 14 22.36 -0.53 4.11
CA SER A 14 23.48 -1.24 4.74
C SER A 14 24.09 -2.30 3.82
N VAL A 15 23.27 -3.10 3.12
CA VAL A 15 23.75 -4.08 2.13
C VAL A 15 24.41 -3.39 0.95
N VAL A 16 23.83 -2.29 0.46
CA VAL A 16 24.41 -1.48 -0.61
C VAL A 16 25.74 -0.87 -0.19
N ALA A 17 25.86 -0.38 1.06
CA ALA A 17 27.13 0.10 1.60
C ALA A 17 28.17 -1.03 1.65
N SER A 18 27.80 -2.22 2.14
CA SER A 18 28.69 -3.39 2.16
C SER A 18 29.12 -3.85 0.78
N LEU A 19 28.22 -3.82 -0.21
CA LEU A 19 28.53 -4.15 -1.61
C LEU A 19 29.40 -3.08 -2.29
N ARG A 20 29.20 -1.79 -1.96
CA ARG A 20 30.09 -0.70 -2.39
C ARG A 20 31.51 -0.91 -1.88
N ASP A 21 31.66 -1.19 -0.60
CA ASP A 21 32.98 -1.44 0.01
C ASP A 21 33.65 -2.69 -0.57
N ALA A 22 32.89 -3.73 -0.88
CA ALA A 22 33.40 -4.93 -1.54
C ALA A 22 33.82 -4.65 -2.99
N ARG A 23 33.08 -3.81 -3.71
CA ARG A 23 33.41 -3.37 -5.08
C ARG A 23 34.66 -2.49 -5.10
N ALA A 24 34.73 -1.48 -4.23
CA ALA A 24 35.91 -0.61 -4.11
C ALA A 24 37.18 -1.40 -3.79
N ARG A 25 37.08 -2.43 -2.92
CA ARG A 25 38.21 -3.35 -2.63
C ARG A 25 38.61 -4.21 -3.82
N ARG A 26 37.67 -4.61 -4.69
CA ARG A 26 37.97 -5.38 -5.92
C ARG A 26 38.53 -4.52 -7.02
N GLU A 27 38.11 -3.27 -7.15
CA GLU A 27 38.64 -2.32 -8.15
C GLU A 27 40.05 -1.85 -7.78
N GLY A 28 40.38 -1.77 -6.48
CA GLY A 28 41.75 -1.48 -6.01
C GLY A 28 42.75 -2.63 -6.16
N SER A 29 42.30 -3.85 -6.43
CA SER A 29 43.14 -5.05 -6.63
C SER A 29 43.33 -5.44 -8.11
N GLY A 30 43.40 -4.48 -9.01
CA GLY A 30 43.79 -4.58 -10.42
C GLY A 30 43.61 -5.95 -11.09
N GLY A 31 42.42 -6.31 -11.57
CA GLY A 31 42.23 -7.56 -12.28
C GLY A 31 40.98 -7.58 -13.16
N ARG A 32 41.26 -7.44 -14.47
CA ARG A 32 40.36 -7.60 -15.62
C ARG A 32 39.15 -8.54 -15.38
N ARG A 33 37.92 -8.00 -15.41
CA ARG A 33 36.75 -8.69 -15.97
C ARG A 33 35.81 -7.68 -16.64
N ARG A 34 36.00 -7.51 -17.96
CA ARG A 34 35.13 -6.75 -18.86
C ARG A 34 33.89 -7.54 -19.33
N ALA A 35 33.64 -8.75 -18.85
CA ALA A 35 32.68 -9.68 -19.42
C ALA A 35 31.24 -9.61 -18.86
N ALA A 36 30.95 -8.77 -17.86
CA ALA A 36 29.60 -8.68 -17.26
C ALA A 36 28.81 -7.44 -17.70
N MET A 37 29.33 -6.62 -18.60
CA MET A 37 28.69 -5.35 -19.01
C MET A 37 27.83 -5.44 -20.29
N ASP A 38 27.90 -6.54 -21.04
CA ASP A 38 27.18 -6.67 -22.32
C ASP A 38 25.70 -7.14 -22.14
N ASP A 39 25.31 -7.64 -20.98
CA ASP A 39 23.92 -8.00 -20.68
C ASP A 39 22.98 -6.80 -20.42
N ASP A 40 23.54 -5.62 -20.14
CA ASP A 40 22.75 -4.40 -19.87
C ASP A 40 22.14 -3.78 -21.15
N VAL A 41 22.70 -4.08 -22.32
CA VAL A 41 22.18 -3.59 -23.62
C VAL A 41 20.85 -4.26 -23.97
N ALA A 42 20.63 -5.49 -23.49
CA ALA A 42 19.40 -6.24 -23.76
C ALA A 42 18.21 -5.88 -22.84
N ARG A 43 18.46 -5.13 -21.75
CA ARG A 43 17.43 -4.83 -20.71
C ARG A 43 17.08 -3.35 -20.55
N GLY A 44 17.51 -2.50 -21.45
CA GLY A 44 17.29 -1.04 -21.42
C GLY A 44 18.17 -0.31 -20.41
N ALA A 45 18.47 0.96 -20.70
CA ALA A 45 19.24 1.82 -19.80
C ALA A 45 18.46 2.07 -18.49
N PRO A 46 19.16 2.10 -17.31
CA PRO A 46 18.54 2.43 -16.04
C PRO A 46 17.77 3.76 -16.11
N GLY A 47 16.52 3.78 -15.64
CA GLY A 47 15.64 4.95 -15.67
C GLY A 47 14.98 5.24 -17.02
N ALA A 48 15.30 4.53 -18.11
CA ALA A 48 14.71 4.79 -19.44
C ALA A 48 13.19 4.58 -19.44
N ALA A 49 12.69 3.50 -18.81
CA ALA A 49 11.27 3.22 -18.67
C ALA A 49 10.53 4.33 -17.92
N LEU A 50 11.16 4.94 -16.91
CA LEU A 50 10.59 6.04 -16.15
C LEU A 50 10.60 7.35 -16.93
N ALA A 51 11.63 7.59 -17.77
CA ALA A 51 11.65 8.73 -18.66
C ALA A 51 10.56 8.64 -19.74
N ASP A 52 10.30 7.45 -20.28
CA ASP A 52 9.19 7.20 -21.22
C ASP A 52 7.83 7.39 -20.55
N ALA A 53 7.66 6.87 -19.33
CA ALA A 53 6.46 7.04 -18.53
C ALA A 53 6.21 8.53 -18.24
N ALA A 54 7.24 9.30 -17.89
CA ALA A 54 7.12 10.75 -17.67
C ALA A 54 6.68 11.49 -18.94
N ARG A 55 7.19 11.11 -20.12
CA ARG A 55 6.72 11.66 -21.40
C ARG A 55 5.25 11.35 -21.65
N ALA A 56 4.82 10.13 -21.38
CA ALA A 56 3.42 9.73 -21.54
C ALA A 56 2.48 10.50 -20.61
N VAL A 57 2.86 10.75 -19.35
CA VAL A 57 2.07 11.56 -18.40
C VAL A 57 1.95 13.00 -18.90
N ARG A 58 3.05 13.63 -19.34
CA ARG A 58 3.03 14.99 -19.85
C ARG A 58 2.14 15.12 -21.09
N ALA A 59 2.21 14.16 -22.01
CA ALA A 59 1.36 14.16 -23.21
C ALA A 59 -0.13 13.99 -22.87
N ARG A 60 -0.48 13.22 -21.84
CA ARG A 60 -1.88 13.08 -21.37
C ARG A 60 -2.38 14.35 -20.68
N ARG A 61 -1.55 15.02 -19.88
CA ARG A 61 -1.92 16.31 -19.26
C ARG A 61 -2.18 17.37 -20.31
N ALA A 62 -1.28 17.53 -21.30
CA ALA A 62 -1.47 18.50 -22.38
C ALA A 62 -2.75 18.30 -23.19
N ARG A 63 -3.26 17.07 -23.34
CA ARG A 63 -4.54 16.78 -23.99
C ARG A 63 -5.76 17.07 -23.10
N ARG A 64 -5.62 16.99 -21.77
CA ARG A 64 -6.72 17.31 -20.84
C ARG A 64 -6.91 18.80 -20.66
N ASP A 65 -5.83 19.56 -20.67
CA ASP A 65 -5.91 21.04 -20.59
C ASP A 65 -6.66 21.64 -21.78
N ASP A 66 -6.80 20.90 -22.90
CA ASP A 66 -7.60 21.28 -24.07
C ASP A 66 -9.10 20.90 -23.95
N ASP A 67 -9.45 19.93 -23.04
CA ASP A 67 -10.82 19.38 -22.91
C ASP A 67 -11.55 19.81 -21.61
N ASP A 68 -10.89 20.49 -20.64
CA ASP A 68 -11.43 20.71 -19.28
C ASP A 68 -12.28 22.01 -19.14
N ASP A 69 -12.67 22.68 -20.21
CA ASP A 69 -13.49 23.92 -20.13
C ASP A 69 -15.02 23.69 -20.00
N ASP A 70 -15.53 22.45 -19.99
CA ASP A 70 -16.97 22.21 -20.08
C ASP A 70 -17.66 21.39 -18.95
N ASP A 71 -16.98 20.92 -17.90
CA ASP A 71 -17.60 19.97 -16.96
C ASP A 71 -17.93 20.48 -15.54
N ASP A 72 -17.97 21.81 -15.27
CA ASP A 72 -18.24 22.34 -13.90
C ASP A 72 -19.62 22.95 -13.70
N ALA A 73 -20.61 22.65 -14.52
CA ALA A 73 -21.93 23.25 -14.37
C ALA A 73 -23.09 22.29 -14.61
N THR A 74 -23.32 21.28 -13.75
CA THR A 74 -24.69 20.76 -13.50
C THR A 74 -24.72 19.69 -12.42
N ALA A 75 -24.79 20.08 -11.17
CA ALA A 75 -25.34 19.24 -10.11
C ALA A 75 -26.01 20.14 -9.06
N THR A 76 -27.06 20.80 -9.48
CA THR A 76 -28.02 21.41 -8.55
C THR A 76 -29.16 20.44 -8.27
N THR A 77 -29.26 20.09 -6.98
CA THR A 77 -30.49 19.74 -6.28
C THR A 77 -31.20 18.43 -6.60
N THR A 78 -30.99 17.46 -5.72
CA THR A 78 -32.14 16.74 -5.11
C THR A 78 -31.68 16.13 -3.78
N ALA A 79 -32.50 16.39 -2.73
CA ALA A 79 -32.55 15.74 -1.42
C ALA A 79 -31.25 15.62 -0.56
N ARG A 80 -31.36 15.85 0.74
CA ARG A 80 -30.30 15.81 1.76
C ARG A 80 -29.57 14.46 1.82
N ASP A 81 -30.22 13.36 1.51
CA ASP A 81 -29.68 12.00 1.55
C ASP A 81 -28.65 11.72 0.43
N GLY A 82 -28.81 12.33 -0.73
CA GLY A 82 -27.84 12.33 -1.81
C GLY A 82 -26.49 12.96 -1.42
N ARG A 83 -26.51 13.96 -0.54
CA ARG A 83 -25.30 14.75 -0.23
C ARG A 83 -24.21 13.99 0.50
N ALA A 84 -24.57 13.13 1.46
CA ALA A 84 -23.58 12.33 2.20
C ALA A 84 -22.95 11.25 1.31
N ARG A 85 -23.77 10.56 0.50
CA ARG A 85 -23.32 9.55 -0.48
C ARG A 85 -22.46 10.19 -1.56
N ASP A 86 -22.85 11.34 -2.09
CA ASP A 86 -22.11 12.09 -3.11
C ASP A 86 -20.78 12.60 -2.54
N ALA A 87 -20.77 13.13 -1.32
CA ALA A 87 -19.56 13.57 -0.65
C ALA A 87 -18.59 12.40 -0.40
N VAL A 88 -19.10 11.24 0.02
CA VAL A 88 -18.31 10.00 0.18
C VAL A 88 -17.72 9.54 -1.16
N ALA A 89 -18.51 9.53 -2.23
CA ALA A 89 -18.06 9.14 -3.56
C ALA A 89 -16.99 10.12 -4.08
N ARG A 90 -17.24 11.44 -3.97
CA ARG A 90 -16.30 12.49 -4.35
C ARG A 90 -15.01 12.42 -3.54
N ALA A 91 -15.10 12.27 -2.22
CA ALA A 91 -13.91 12.15 -1.37
C ALA A 91 -13.09 10.92 -1.72
N ARG A 92 -13.72 9.75 -1.95
CA ARG A 92 -13.01 8.54 -2.42
C ARG A 92 -12.28 8.76 -3.73
N ALA A 93 -12.90 9.42 -4.69
CA ALA A 93 -12.29 9.74 -5.98
C ALA A 93 -11.11 10.71 -5.82
N LEU A 94 -11.21 11.71 -4.94
CA LEU A 94 -10.13 12.64 -4.63
C LEU A 94 -8.97 11.96 -3.89
N MET A 95 -9.27 11.12 -2.89
CA MET A 95 -8.26 10.34 -2.18
C MET A 95 -7.52 9.38 -3.12
N ALA A 96 -8.23 8.73 -4.04
CA ALA A 96 -7.62 7.88 -5.06
C ALA A 96 -6.66 8.66 -5.99
N ARG A 97 -6.89 9.95 -6.17
CA ARG A 97 -6.00 10.87 -6.91
C ARG A 97 -4.89 11.47 -6.04
N GLY A 98 -4.87 11.21 -4.73
CA GLY A 98 -3.92 11.78 -3.77
C GLY A 98 -4.19 13.26 -3.45
N ARG A 99 -5.43 13.75 -3.66
CA ARG A 99 -5.88 15.14 -3.40
C ARG A 99 -6.58 15.17 -2.04
N TYR A 100 -5.80 15.01 -0.97
CA TYR A 100 -6.36 14.79 0.38
C TYR A 100 -6.96 16.05 1.01
N ALA A 101 -6.40 17.23 0.73
CA ALA A 101 -6.94 18.49 1.21
C ALA A 101 -8.34 18.76 0.63
N GLU A 102 -8.54 18.48 -0.64
CA GLU A 102 -9.84 18.62 -1.30
C GLU A 102 -10.83 17.54 -0.86
N ALA A 103 -10.35 16.30 -0.66
CA ALA A 103 -11.18 15.25 -0.09
C ALA A 103 -11.69 15.65 1.32
N LYS A 104 -10.84 16.29 2.13
CA LYS A 104 -11.23 16.83 3.43
C LYS A 104 -12.32 17.87 3.30
N ALA A 105 -12.13 18.86 2.42
CA ALA A 105 -13.13 19.90 2.18
C ALA A 105 -14.48 19.33 1.72
N ALA A 106 -14.46 18.30 0.85
CA ALA A 106 -15.68 17.63 0.40
C ALA A 106 -16.43 16.93 1.54
N LEU A 107 -15.70 16.32 2.50
CA LEU A 107 -16.31 15.66 3.66
C LEU A 107 -16.74 16.65 4.73
N ASP A 108 -16.00 17.74 4.96
CA ASP A 108 -16.34 18.75 5.97
C ASP A 108 -17.66 19.47 5.62
N GLY A 109 -17.96 19.61 4.32
CA GLY A 109 -19.21 20.19 3.83
C GLY A 109 -20.44 19.25 3.91
N ALA A 110 -20.22 17.96 4.19
CA ALA A 110 -21.31 16.99 4.32
C ALA A 110 -21.88 17.00 5.74
N ALA A 111 -23.13 17.40 5.90
CA ALA A 111 -23.84 17.28 7.18
C ALA A 111 -24.33 15.83 7.38
N VAL A 112 -24.09 15.26 8.55
CA VAL A 112 -24.77 14.03 9.00
C VAL A 112 -26.13 14.46 9.53
N GLY A 113 -27.17 14.36 8.69
CA GLY A 113 -28.56 14.58 9.13
C GLY A 113 -29.13 13.23 9.60
N ARG A 114 -29.46 13.10 10.86
CA ARG A 114 -30.44 12.10 11.30
C ARG A 114 -31.82 12.77 11.17
N ASP A 115 -32.57 12.40 10.17
CA ASP A 115 -34.00 12.55 10.19
C ASP A 115 -34.57 11.23 10.75
N ASP A 116 -35.46 11.32 11.73
CA ASP A 116 -35.91 10.20 12.61
C ASP A 116 -36.72 9.10 11.88
N ASP A 117 -36.92 9.19 10.57
CA ASP A 117 -37.93 8.43 9.86
C ASP A 117 -37.46 7.45 8.77
N ASP A 118 -36.16 7.36 8.41
CA ASP A 118 -35.76 6.52 7.26
C ASP A 118 -34.45 5.71 7.44
N ASP A 119 -34.62 4.42 7.32
CA ASP A 119 -33.96 3.36 6.57
C ASP A 119 -32.43 3.10 6.74
N ASP A 120 -32.12 1.77 6.75
CA ASP A 120 -30.80 1.12 6.79
C ASP A 120 -29.75 1.69 5.78
N ASP A 121 -30.20 2.33 4.72
CA ASP A 121 -29.37 2.93 3.67
C ASP A 121 -28.59 4.19 4.14
N ASP A 122 -29.08 4.92 5.13
CA ASP A 122 -28.42 6.10 5.70
C ASP A 122 -27.30 5.71 6.67
N ASP A 123 -27.43 4.57 7.33
CA ASP A 123 -26.44 4.04 8.24
C ASP A 123 -25.10 3.68 7.55
N ASP A 124 -25.13 3.18 6.29
CA ASP A 124 -23.94 2.87 5.52
C ASP A 124 -23.22 4.15 5.06
N ALA A 125 -23.96 5.17 4.66
CA ALA A 125 -23.40 6.46 4.29
C ALA A 125 -22.78 7.18 5.51
N THR A 126 -23.48 7.13 6.65
CA THR A 126 -22.98 7.67 7.92
C THR A 126 -21.69 6.99 8.37
N PHE A 127 -21.65 5.66 8.34
CA PHE A 127 -20.42 4.91 8.65
C PHE A 127 -19.30 5.23 7.66
N ALA A 128 -19.57 5.25 6.35
CA ALA A 128 -18.57 5.52 5.33
C ALA A 128 -18.00 6.95 5.47
N LEU A 129 -18.84 7.94 5.75
CA LEU A 129 -18.43 9.32 6.01
C LEU A 129 -17.52 9.41 7.26
N ALA A 130 -17.93 8.78 8.37
CA ALA A 130 -17.14 8.76 9.59
C ALA A 130 -15.78 8.05 9.39
N ALA A 131 -15.78 6.91 8.70
CA ALA A 131 -14.57 6.15 8.42
C ALA A 131 -13.58 6.93 7.53
N LEU A 132 -14.06 7.60 6.48
CA LEU A 132 -13.20 8.43 5.62
C LEU A 132 -12.66 9.66 6.36
N ARG A 133 -13.48 10.32 7.18
CA ARG A 133 -13.02 11.42 8.06
C ARG A 133 -11.92 10.95 9.02
N ALA A 134 -12.01 9.71 9.53
CA ALA A 134 -10.99 9.13 10.39
C ALA A 134 -9.73 8.70 9.61
N GLU A 135 -9.84 8.43 8.31
CA GLU A 135 -8.69 8.06 7.48
C GLU A 135 -7.84 9.25 7.03
N LEU A 136 -8.47 10.35 6.67
CA LEU A 136 -7.83 11.53 6.09
C LEU A 136 -6.70 12.13 6.93
N PRO A 137 -6.80 12.29 8.27
CA PRO A 137 -5.72 12.86 9.07
C PRO A 137 -4.39 12.14 8.89
N TYR A 138 -4.40 10.83 8.66
CA TYR A 138 -3.18 10.06 8.39
C TYR A 138 -2.43 10.57 7.15
N HIS A 139 -3.16 10.86 6.07
CA HIS A 139 -2.61 11.38 4.82
C HIS A 139 -2.19 12.86 4.93
N LEU A 140 -2.71 13.56 5.93
CA LEU A 140 -2.34 14.94 6.27
C LEU A 140 -1.27 15.02 7.39
N ASN A 141 -0.51 13.95 7.58
CA ASN A 141 0.56 13.81 8.58
C ASN A 141 0.12 13.85 10.05
N ASP A 142 -1.16 13.64 10.33
CA ASP A 142 -1.70 13.47 11.69
C ASP A 142 -2.07 12.00 11.94
N ALA A 143 -1.05 11.18 12.15
CA ALA A 143 -1.23 9.76 12.40
C ALA A 143 -1.99 9.48 13.71
N ARG A 144 -1.78 10.32 14.74
CA ARG A 144 -2.45 10.18 16.03
C ARG A 144 -3.92 10.57 15.93
N GLY A 145 -4.22 11.72 15.33
CA GLY A 145 -5.60 12.14 15.10
C GLY A 145 -6.39 11.11 14.28
N SER A 146 -5.75 10.47 13.30
CA SER A 146 -6.38 9.38 12.55
C SER A 146 -6.67 8.15 13.41
N LEU A 147 -5.78 7.77 14.32
CA LEU A 147 -5.99 6.65 15.24
C LEU A 147 -7.14 6.96 16.22
N ASP A 148 -7.09 8.13 16.85
CA ASP A 148 -8.11 8.57 17.82
C ASP A 148 -9.49 8.65 17.16
N ALA A 149 -9.57 9.21 15.95
CA ALA A 149 -10.81 9.26 15.17
C ALA A 149 -11.34 7.87 14.79
N MET A 150 -10.46 6.94 14.39
CA MET A 150 -10.89 5.57 14.07
C MET A 150 -11.37 4.80 15.31
N CYS A 151 -10.75 5.03 16.48
CA CYS A 151 -11.25 4.51 17.75
C CYS A 151 -12.64 5.08 18.10
N ALA A 152 -12.89 6.37 17.81
CA ALA A 152 -14.19 6.98 18.00
C ALA A 152 -15.26 6.36 17.06
N VAL A 153 -14.93 6.09 15.81
CA VAL A 153 -15.81 5.36 14.87
C VAL A 153 -16.14 3.96 15.40
N HIS A 154 -15.14 3.22 15.89
CA HIS A 154 -15.40 1.91 16.51
C HIS A 154 -16.35 2.01 17.71
N ALA A 155 -16.13 2.99 18.61
CA ALA A 155 -16.98 3.20 19.77
C ALA A 155 -18.42 3.58 19.36
N MET A 156 -18.58 4.42 18.34
CA MET A 156 -19.87 4.75 17.75
C MET A 156 -20.58 3.48 17.26
N CYS A 157 -19.95 2.68 16.41
CA CYS A 157 -20.55 1.44 15.90
C CYS A 157 -20.90 0.45 17.02
N ALA A 158 -20.09 0.37 18.07
CA ALA A 158 -20.38 -0.48 19.23
C ALA A 158 -21.59 0.00 20.03
N ARG A 159 -21.86 1.29 20.09
CA ARG A 159 -23.05 1.87 20.70
C ARG A 159 -24.28 1.58 19.84
N GLU A 160 -24.23 1.90 18.57
CA GLU A 160 -25.32 1.66 17.62
C GLU A 160 -25.72 0.17 17.57
N ALA A 161 -24.74 -0.75 17.60
CA ALA A 161 -25.01 -2.19 17.67
C ALA A 161 -25.78 -2.63 18.96
N ARG A 162 -25.66 -1.88 20.06
CA ARG A 162 -26.43 -2.14 21.30
C ARG A 162 -27.84 -1.55 21.26
N GLU A 163 -27.98 -0.41 20.61
CA GLU A 163 -29.22 0.38 20.58
C GLU A 163 -30.13 0.00 19.41
N ALA A 164 -29.56 -0.62 18.34
CA ALA A 164 -30.31 -1.00 17.16
C ALA A 164 -31.49 -1.93 17.44
N ARG A 165 -32.61 -1.63 16.80
CA ARG A 165 -33.85 -2.41 16.90
C ARG A 165 -33.86 -3.50 15.83
N GLY A 166 -34.00 -4.75 16.24
CA GLY A 166 -33.97 -5.90 15.33
C GLY A 166 -32.60 -6.61 15.27
N ALA A 167 -32.61 -7.87 14.86
CA ALA A 167 -31.40 -8.70 14.80
C ALA A 167 -30.51 -8.29 13.62
N GLU A 168 -31.13 -7.95 12.51
CA GLU A 168 -30.45 -7.60 11.26
C GLU A 168 -29.68 -6.27 11.39
N ALA A 169 -30.32 -5.22 11.89
CA ALA A 169 -29.69 -3.93 12.15
C ALA A 169 -28.54 -4.07 13.17
N ARG A 170 -28.71 -4.86 14.23
CA ARG A 170 -27.62 -5.15 15.18
C ARG A 170 -26.44 -5.85 14.52
N GLU A 171 -26.71 -6.79 13.63
CA GLU A 171 -25.66 -7.50 12.91
C GLU A 171 -24.96 -6.61 11.89
N ALA A 172 -25.68 -5.73 11.21
CA ALA A 172 -25.10 -4.73 10.32
C ALA A 172 -24.13 -3.80 11.06
N TRP A 173 -24.54 -3.30 12.24
CA TRP A 173 -23.67 -2.46 13.08
C TRP A 173 -22.48 -3.22 13.68
N ARG A 174 -22.61 -4.52 13.97
CA ARG A 174 -21.47 -5.37 14.38
C ARG A 174 -20.46 -5.48 13.24
N ARG A 175 -20.90 -5.71 12.00
CA ARG A 175 -19.99 -5.74 10.83
C ARG A 175 -19.27 -4.41 10.63
N ARG A 176 -19.97 -3.28 10.78
CA ARG A 176 -19.35 -1.92 10.71
C ARG A 176 -18.35 -1.71 11.85
N ARG A 177 -18.67 -2.16 13.08
CA ARG A 177 -17.76 -2.14 14.22
C ARG A 177 -16.48 -2.93 13.92
N ASP A 178 -16.60 -4.13 13.39
CA ASP A 178 -15.45 -4.99 13.07
C ASP A 178 -14.62 -4.41 11.89
N ALA A 179 -15.27 -3.73 10.95
CA ALA A 179 -14.57 -2.95 9.93
C ALA A 179 -13.77 -1.77 10.53
N ALA A 180 -14.33 -1.05 11.50
CA ALA A 180 -13.61 0.00 12.22
C ALA A 180 -12.46 -0.58 13.07
N ALA A 181 -12.65 -1.74 13.73
CA ALA A 181 -11.59 -2.43 14.46
C ALA A 181 -10.41 -2.82 13.55
N ARG A 182 -10.68 -3.29 12.32
CA ARG A 182 -9.63 -3.49 11.28
C ARG A 182 -8.89 -2.20 10.95
N GLY A 183 -9.63 -1.07 10.89
CA GLY A 183 -9.06 0.26 10.72
C GLY A 183 -8.11 0.64 11.85
N VAL A 184 -8.49 0.43 13.11
CA VAL A 184 -7.65 0.70 14.28
C VAL A 184 -6.39 -0.18 14.28
N ALA A 185 -6.54 -1.49 14.07
CA ALA A 185 -5.40 -2.41 13.99
C ALA A 185 -4.40 -1.96 12.89
N ARG A 186 -4.91 -1.55 11.72
CA ARG A 186 -4.09 -1.01 10.64
C ARG A 186 -3.34 0.26 11.06
N ARG A 187 -3.96 1.18 11.82
CA ARG A 187 -3.31 2.40 12.31
C ARG A 187 -2.19 2.08 13.30
N HIS A 188 -2.39 1.14 14.21
CA HIS A 188 -1.34 0.67 15.09
C HIS A 188 -0.17 0.06 14.30
N MET A 189 -0.44 -0.78 13.28
CA MET A 189 0.61 -1.32 12.41
C MET A 189 1.36 -0.22 11.67
N LEU A 190 0.69 0.82 11.19
CA LEU A 190 1.31 1.96 10.52
C LEU A 190 2.10 2.85 11.50
N GLY A 191 1.67 2.92 12.75
CA GLY A 191 2.32 3.65 13.84
C GLY A 191 3.48 2.89 14.50
N ASP A 192 3.87 1.71 13.97
CA ASP A 192 4.92 0.84 14.52
C ASP A 192 4.60 0.29 15.92
N ASP A 193 3.31 0.07 16.20
CA ASP A 193 2.83 -0.57 17.44
C ASP A 193 2.13 -1.90 17.14
N PRO A 194 2.89 -2.95 16.76
CA PRO A 194 2.31 -4.26 16.43
C PRO A 194 1.67 -4.95 17.63
N ARG A 195 2.08 -4.63 18.86
CA ARG A 195 1.50 -5.21 20.08
C ARG A 195 0.07 -4.73 20.29
N ALA A 196 -0.17 -3.44 20.17
CA ALA A 196 -1.53 -2.89 20.23
C ALA A 196 -2.38 -3.39 19.06
N ALA A 197 -1.80 -3.51 17.84
CA ALA A 197 -2.51 -4.09 16.71
C ALA A 197 -2.98 -5.52 16.98
N LEU A 198 -2.16 -6.36 17.62
CA LEU A 198 -2.54 -7.75 17.96
C LEU A 198 -3.75 -7.83 18.89
N VAL A 199 -3.91 -6.91 19.85
CA VAL A 199 -5.10 -6.88 20.73
C VAL A 199 -6.38 -6.76 19.91
N TRP A 200 -6.37 -5.90 18.89
CA TRP A 200 -7.52 -5.72 18.00
C TRP A 200 -7.70 -6.90 17.05
N LEU A 201 -6.62 -7.45 16.51
CA LEU A 201 -6.67 -8.60 15.61
C LEU A 201 -7.15 -9.88 16.32
N ASP A 202 -6.76 -10.08 17.59
CA ASP A 202 -7.28 -11.17 18.41
C ASP A 202 -8.79 -11.03 18.70
N ALA A 203 -9.25 -9.80 18.92
CA ALA A 203 -10.68 -9.55 19.08
C ALA A 203 -11.46 -9.84 17.80
N LEU A 204 -10.92 -9.44 16.63
CA LEU A 204 -11.48 -9.74 15.32
C LEU A 204 -11.49 -11.23 15.02
N ALA A 205 -10.41 -11.96 15.31
CA ALA A 205 -10.33 -13.41 15.12
C ALA A 205 -11.35 -14.19 15.98
N ARG A 206 -11.77 -13.62 17.11
CA ARG A 206 -12.86 -14.19 17.93
C ARG A 206 -14.25 -13.85 17.38
N SER A 207 -14.41 -12.68 16.78
CA SER A 207 -15.67 -12.24 16.18
C SER A 207 -15.92 -12.92 14.82
N GLU A 208 -14.89 -13.01 14.00
CA GLU A 208 -14.92 -13.56 12.65
C GLU A 208 -13.86 -14.68 12.52
N PRO A 209 -14.06 -15.86 13.16
CA PRO A 209 -13.02 -16.88 13.28
C PRO A 209 -12.62 -17.53 11.94
N ASP A 210 -13.46 -17.42 10.93
CA ASP A 210 -13.22 -18.01 9.60
C ASP A 210 -12.66 -17.02 8.59
N GLU A 211 -12.44 -15.75 8.97
CA GLU A 211 -11.85 -14.74 8.07
C GLU A 211 -10.31 -14.84 8.05
N PRO A 212 -9.69 -15.33 6.95
CA PRO A 212 -8.25 -15.52 6.87
C PRO A 212 -7.43 -14.24 7.03
N ALA A 213 -8.02 -13.09 6.70
CA ALA A 213 -7.32 -11.81 6.70
C ALA A 213 -6.84 -11.38 8.08
N HIS A 214 -7.56 -11.77 9.14
CA HIS A 214 -7.18 -11.45 10.52
C HIS A 214 -5.88 -12.18 10.92
N PHE A 215 -5.79 -13.45 10.56
CA PHE A 215 -4.60 -14.26 10.83
C PHE A 215 -3.40 -13.81 9.99
N SER A 216 -3.60 -13.47 8.71
CA SER A 216 -2.57 -12.83 7.88
C SER A 216 -2.05 -11.52 8.49
N ALA A 217 -2.93 -10.68 9.00
CA ALA A 217 -2.55 -9.42 9.64
C ALA A 217 -1.79 -9.66 10.96
N ALA A 218 -2.24 -10.62 11.79
CA ALA A 218 -1.57 -10.99 13.03
C ALA A 218 -0.17 -11.57 12.74
N GLY A 219 -0.01 -12.43 11.74
CA GLY A 219 1.29 -12.94 11.32
C GLY A 219 2.26 -11.83 10.95
N ARG A 220 1.81 -10.82 10.21
CA ARG A 220 2.64 -9.64 9.90
C ARG A 220 3.00 -8.82 11.14
N ALA A 221 2.10 -8.70 12.12
CA ALA A 221 2.42 -8.06 13.40
C ALA A 221 3.50 -8.82 14.17
N HIS A 222 3.45 -10.15 14.19
CA HIS A 222 4.51 -10.99 14.76
C HIS A 222 5.84 -10.83 14.02
N LEU A 223 5.85 -10.76 12.67
CA LEU A 223 7.07 -10.47 11.90
C LEU A 223 7.67 -9.10 12.27
N MET A 224 6.84 -8.07 12.49
CA MET A 224 7.32 -6.75 12.93
C MET A 224 8.01 -6.80 14.30
N MET A 225 7.62 -7.72 15.16
CA MET A 225 8.25 -7.95 16.47
C MET A 225 9.47 -8.90 16.39
N GLY A 226 9.75 -9.50 15.24
CA GLY A 226 10.78 -10.52 15.07
C GLY A 226 10.37 -11.91 15.58
N ASP A 227 9.10 -12.10 15.91
CA ASP A 227 8.55 -13.37 16.36
C ASP A 227 8.17 -14.25 15.16
N LEU A 228 9.16 -15.00 14.65
CA LEU A 228 8.97 -15.89 13.51
C LEU A 228 8.04 -17.06 13.81
N GLU A 229 8.03 -17.55 15.05
CA GLU A 229 7.17 -18.69 15.41
C GLU A 229 5.71 -18.26 15.52
N GLY A 230 5.41 -17.14 16.17
CA GLY A 230 4.07 -16.56 16.18
C GLY A 230 3.56 -16.24 14.77
N ALA A 231 4.44 -15.68 13.92
CA ALA A 231 4.11 -15.42 12.53
C ALA A 231 3.77 -16.70 11.75
N ARG A 232 4.58 -17.77 11.92
CA ARG A 232 4.36 -19.07 11.29
C ARG A 232 2.98 -19.64 11.63
N LEU A 233 2.64 -19.68 12.92
CA LEU A 233 1.35 -20.18 13.40
C LEU A 233 0.16 -19.40 12.82
N CYS A 234 0.27 -18.08 12.79
CA CYS A 234 -0.76 -17.22 12.22
C CYS A 234 -0.92 -17.43 10.70
N PHE A 235 0.18 -17.52 9.95
CA PHE A 235 0.11 -17.73 8.50
C PHE A 235 -0.39 -19.14 8.14
N GLU A 236 -0.04 -20.16 8.90
CA GLU A 236 -0.60 -21.53 8.74
C GLU A 236 -2.11 -21.52 9.01
N ALA A 237 -2.57 -20.79 10.02
CA ALA A 237 -4.00 -20.63 10.28
C ALA A 237 -4.72 -19.91 9.12
N ALA A 238 -4.15 -18.82 8.59
CA ALA A 238 -4.68 -18.10 7.43
C ALA A 238 -4.76 -19.00 6.18
N GLU A 239 -3.71 -19.77 5.92
CA GLU A 239 -3.66 -20.73 4.81
C GLU A 239 -4.73 -21.81 4.94
N LYS A 240 -4.83 -22.45 6.14
CA LYS A 240 -5.84 -23.48 6.41
C LYS A 240 -7.26 -22.96 6.21
N LYS A 241 -7.55 -21.74 6.68
CA LYS A 241 -8.87 -21.12 6.50
C LYS A 241 -9.14 -20.76 5.04
N THR A 242 -8.14 -20.24 4.32
CA THR A 242 -8.27 -19.99 2.87
C THR A 242 -8.52 -21.29 2.10
N ALA A 243 -7.84 -22.38 2.46
CA ALA A 243 -8.05 -23.69 1.86
C ALA A 243 -9.46 -24.24 2.15
N ALA A 244 -10.00 -24.02 3.36
CA ALA A 244 -11.35 -24.44 3.73
C ALA A 244 -12.45 -23.73 2.92
N LEU A 245 -12.19 -22.55 2.36
CA LEU A 245 -13.12 -21.87 1.44
C LEU A 245 -13.23 -22.59 0.08
N GLY A 246 -12.28 -23.46 -0.28
CA GLY A 246 -12.28 -24.19 -1.53
C GLY A 246 -12.40 -23.28 -2.75
N GLU A 247 -13.43 -23.51 -3.58
CA GLU A 247 -13.70 -22.69 -4.76
C GLU A 247 -14.21 -21.27 -4.43
N ALA A 248 -14.79 -21.07 -3.26
CA ALA A 248 -15.24 -19.76 -2.82
C ALA A 248 -14.08 -18.81 -2.48
N ALA A 249 -12.85 -19.34 -2.28
CA ALA A 249 -11.68 -18.51 -2.09
C ALA A 249 -11.39 -17.68 -3.33
N THR A 250 -11.29 -16.37 -3.16
CA THR A 250 -10.90 -15.46 -4.24
C THR A 250 -9.42 -15.60 -4.60
N GLU A 251 -9.03 -15.24 -5.83
CA GLU A 251 -7.62 -15.21 -6.21
C GLU A 251 -6.81 -14.22 -5.32
N ALA A 252 -7.43 -13.14 -4.88
CA ALA A 252 -6.83 -12.21 -3.92
C ALA A 252 -6.51 -12.86 -2.56
N GLN A 253 -7.39 -13.73 -2.06
CA GLN A 253 -7.13 -14.49 -0.81
C GLN A 253 -5.99 -15.50 -1.01
N ARG A 254 -5.98 -16.22 -2.13
CA ARG A 254 -4.90 -17.15 -2.49
C ARG A 254 -3.56 -16.43 -2.68
N GLY A 255 -3.56 -15.29 -3.38
CA GLY A 255 -2.37 -14.45 -3.53
C GLY A 255 -1.83 -13.93 -2.20
N ARG A 256 -2.72 -13.57 -1.27
CA ARG A 256 -2.34 -13.14 0.09
C ARG A 256 -1.57 -14.22 0.85
N VAL A 257 -2.03 -15.47 0.83
CA VAL A 257 -1.33 -16.60 1.47
C VAL A 257 0.09 -16.76 0.90
N LEU A 258 0.23 -16.67 -0.42
CA LEU A 258 1.54 -16.76 -1.08
C LEU A 258 2.46 -15.60 -0.68
N ARG A 259 1.92 -14.38 -0.60
CA ARG A 259 2.67 -13.22 -0.12
C ARG A 259 3.09 -13.38 1.34
N ASP A 260 2.20 -13.83 2.22
CA ASP A 260 2.50 -14.05 3.64
C ASP A 260 3.64 -15.08 3.83
N ARG A 261 3.68 -16.12 2.98
CA ARG A 261 4.84 -17.04 2.90
C ARG A 261 6.11 -16.32 2.46
N GLY A 262 6.01 -15.45 1.46
CA GLY A 262 7.13 -14.62 1.00
C GLY A 262 7.67 -13.71 2.11
N ASP A 263 6.79 -13.03 2.84
CA ASP A 263 7.14 -12.17 3.97
C ASP A 263 7.82 -12.96 5.09
N TYR A 264 7.33 -14.17 5.39
CA TYR A 264 7.94 -15.08 6.35
C TYR A 264 9.37 -15.51 5.95
N PHE A 265 9.54 -15.95 4.70
CA PHE A 265 10.85 -16.35 4.18
C PHE A 265 11.82 -15.17 4.12
N LEU A 266 11.35 -13.99 3.70
CA LEU A 266 12.16 -12.77 3.64
C LEU A 266 12.70 -12.38 5.04
N THR A 267 11.82 -12.41 6.05
CA THR A 267 12.21 -12.11 7.44
C THR A 267 13.13 -13.18 8.01
N GLY A 268 12.95 -14.45 7.61
CA GLY A 268 13.81 -15.57 7.94
C GLY A 268 15.10 -15.65 7.12
N LEU A 269 15.43 -14.62 6.32
CA LEU A 269 16.63 -14.53 5.47
C LEU A 269 16.75 -15.64 4.41
N ARG A 270 15.62 -16.21 4.01
CA ARG A 270 15.51 -17.25 2.98
C ARG A 270 15.11 -16.62 1.64
N PHE A 271 16.03 -15.89 1.04
CA PHE A 271 15.75 -14.99 -0.10
C PHE A 271 15.30 -15.72 -1.39
N PRO A 272 15.88 -16.86 -1.80
CA PRO A 272 15.41 -17.60 -2.98
C PRO A 272 13.96 -18.07 -2.82
N GLU A 273 13.60 -18.60 -1.64
CA GLU A 273 12.25 -19.06 -1.36
C GLU A 273 11.26 -17.89 -1.27
N ALA A 274 11.68 -16.75 -0.71
CA ALA A 274 10.88 -15.52 -0.69
C ALA A 274 10.57 -15.05 -2.11
N ARG A 275 11.56 -14.99 -3.02
CA ARG A 275 11.37 -14.64 -4.43
C ARG A 275 10.37 -15.55 -5.12
N THR A 276 10.50 -16.86 -4.90
CA THR A 276 9.57 -17.85 -5.48
C THR A 276 8.14 -17.64 -5.00
N ALA A 277 7.95 -17.41 -3.70
CA ALA A 277 6.63 -17.18 -3.11
C ALA A 277 6.01 -15.86 -3.62
N PHE A 278 6.78 -14.77 -3.69
CA PHE A 278 6.29 -13.51 -4.24
C PHE A 278 5.98 -13.59 -5.74
N ALA A 279 6.78 -14.32 -6.53
CA ALA A 279 6.49 -14.55 -7.95
C ALA A 279 5.17 -15.30 -8.12
N ALA A 280 4.92 -16.32 -7.31
CA ALA A 280 3.66 -17.05 -7.31
C ALA A 280 2.47 -16.17 -6.88
N ALA A 281 2.65 -15.27 -5.91
CA ALA A 281 1.63 -14.29 -5.50
C ALA A 281 1.27 -13.34 -6.66
N MET A 282 2.29 -12.80 -7.34
CA MET A 282 2.09 -11.92 -8.49
C MET A 282 1.41 -12.61 -9.67
N ALA A 283 1.67 -13.91 -9.89
CA ALA A 283 1.04 -14.69 -10.95
C ALA A 283 -0.47 -14.93 -10.72
N LYS A 284 -0.99 -14.71 -9.53
CA LYS A 284 -2.42 -14.76 -9.21
C LYS A 284 -3.21 -13.52 -9.67
N GLY A 285 -2.61 -12.68 -10.49
CA GLY A 285 -3.25 -11.48 -11.05
C GLY A 285 -3.38 -10.34 -10.05
N GLU A 286 -2.85 -10.48 -8.88
CA GLU A 286 -2.86 -9.43 -7.88
C GLU A 286 -1.78 -8.40 -8.18
N THR A 287 -2.19 -7.15 -8.41
CA THR A 287 -1.30 -5.98 -8.36
C THR A 287 -0.89 -5.72 -6.90
N ASP A 288 -0.34 -6.74 -6.23
CA ASP A 288 0.15 -6.58 -4.87
C ASP A 288 1.49 -5.84 -4.89
N VAL A 289 1.38 -4.54 -4.67
CA VAL A 289 2.54 -3.65 -4.57
C VAL A 289 3.55 -4.15 -3.54
N ALA A 290 3.05 -4.68 -2.41
CA ALA A 290 3.93 -5.19 -1.35
C ALA A 290 4.70 -6.42 -1.81
N ALA A 291 4.04 -7.38 -2.47
CA ALA A 291 4.71 -8.57 -3.02
C ALA A 291 5.82 -8.18 -4.01
N LYS A 292 5.54 -7.21 -4.90
CA LYS A 292 6.51 -6.76 -5.91
C LYS A 292 7.71 -6.04 -5.28
N VAL A 293 7.46 -5.15 -4.31
CA VAL A 293 8.52 -4.43 -3.58
C VAL A 293 9.35 -5.41 -2.75
N ASN A 294 8.71 -6.34 -2.03
CA ASN A 294 9.40 -7.31 -1.19
C ASN A 294 10.18 -8.33 -2.04
N SER A 295 9.67 -8.70 -3.24
CA SER A 295 10.42 -9.51 -4.21
C SER A 295 11.69 -8.79 -4.70
N ALA A 296 11.59 -7.47 -4.97
CA ALA A 296 12.75 -6.67 -5.33
C ALA A 296 13.79 -6.61 -4.21
N VAL A 297 13.33 -6.50 -2.95
CA VAL A 297 14.20 -6.56 -1.78
C VAL A 297 14.89 -7.92 -1.67
N ALA A 298 14.15 -9.01 -1.78
CA ALA A 298 14.70 -10.36 -1.75
C ALA A 298 15.75 -10.55 -2.86
N ALA A 299 15.53 -9.98 -4.05
CA ALA A 299 16.48 -10.02 -5.17
C ALA A 299 17.79 -9.28 -4.85
N VAL A 300 17.74 -8.14 -4.13
CA VAL A 300 18.97 -7.43 -3.69
C VAL A 300 19.82 -8.34 -2.78
N TYR A 301 19.19 -8.98 -1.80
CA TYR A 301 19.90 -9.87 -0.87
C TYR A 301 20.40 -11.15 -1.53
N ASP A 302 19.73 -11.61 -2.59
CA ASP A 302 20.14 -12.76 -3.41
C ASP A 302 21.23 -12.37 -4.44
N GLY A 303 21.63 -11.07 -4.49
CA GLY A 303 22.67 -10.56 -5.38
C GLY A 303 22.20 -10.20 -6.80
N ASP A 304 20.91 -10.33 -7.09
CA ASP A 304 20.32 -10.04 -8.40
C ASP A 304 19.78 -8.59 -8.47
N LEU A 305 20.70 -7.64 -8.52
CA LEU A 305 20.40 -6.20 -8.54
C LEU A 305 19.63 -5.78 -9.80
N ASN A 306 19.86 -6.43 -10.92
CA ASN A 306 19.19 -6.10 -12.18
C ASN A 306 17.71 -6.48 -12.15
N SER A 307 17.37 -7.67 -11.66
CA SER A 307 15.97 -8.04 -11.44
C SER A 307 15.28 -7.14 -10.42
N SER A 308 15.97 -6.78 -9.34
CA SER A 308 15.44 -5.84 -8.35
C SER A 308 15.10 -4.49 -8.97
N ARG A 309 16.02 -3.91 -9.73
CA ARG A 309 15.80 -2.66 -10.47
C ARG A 309 14.61 -2.75 -11.41
N ALA A 310 14.57 -3.79 -12.25
CA ALA A 310 13.50 -3.98 -13.24
C ALA A 310 12.12 -4.12 -12.59
N LEU A 311 12.03 -4.82 -11.45
CA LEU A 311 10.78 -4.95 -10.70
C LEU A 311 10.28 -3.59 -10.18
N LEU A 312 11.15 -2.75 -9.62
CA LEU A 312 10.76 -1.47 -9.08
C LEU A 312 10.46 -0.44 -10.19
N GLU A 313 11.29 -0.36 -11.24
CA GLU A 313 11.05 0.53 -12.38
C GLU A 313 9.74 0.20 -13.11
N SER A 314 9.49 -1.11 -13.37
CA SER A 314 8.24 -1.54 -14.02
C SER A 314 7.02 -1.27 -13.13
N GLY A 315 7.16 -1.39 -11.81
CA GLY A 315 6.10 -1.06 -10.86
C GLY A 315 5.73 0.42 -10.90
N LEU A 316 6.72 1.30 -10.91
CA LEU A 316 6.50 2.74 -11.04
C LEU A 316 5.93 3.10 -12.42
N ALA A 317 6.47 2.56 -13.51
CA ALA A 317 6.00 2.85 -14.86
C ALA A 317 4.53 2.43 -15.07
N ASN A 318 4.08 1.34 -14.45
CA ASN A 318 2.71 0.85 -14.55
C ASN A 318 1.69 1.80 -13.91
N VAL A 319 2.10 2.71 -13.02
CA VAL A 319 1.21 3.72 -12.43
C VAL A 319 0.57 4.62 -13.49
N VAL A 320 1.27 4.87 -14.60
CA VAL A 320 0.77 5.72 -15.71
C VAL A 320 -0.44 5.10 -16.41
N ASN A 321 -0.46 3.76 -16.50
CA ASN A 321 -1.51 3.03 -17.21
C ASN A 321 -2.61 2.52 -16.28
N ALA A 322 -2.45 2.74 -14.99
CA ALA A 322 -3.40 2.31 -13.99
C ALA A 322 -4.57 3.29 -13.88
N ASP A 323 -5.78 2.75 -13.75
CA ASP A 323 -6.95 3.55 -13.42
C ASP A 323 -6.72 4.39 -12.16
N VAL A 324 -7.39 5.53 -12.07
CA VAL A 324 -7.26 6.48 -10.93
C VAL A 324 -7.50 5.79 -9.59
N ASN A 325 -8.34 4.77 -9.55
CA ASN A 325 -8.66 3.97 -8.35
C ASN A 325 -7.71 2.78 -8.14
N SER A 326 -6.67 2.63 -8.97
CA SER A 326 -5.80 1.47 -8.94
C SER A 326 -4.85 1.49 -7.74
N LYS A 327 -4.71 0.33 -7.08
CA LYS A 327 -3.69 0.07 -6.05
C LYS A 327 -2.26 0.32 -6.54
N ALA A 328 -2.04 0.40 -7.86
CA ALA A 328 -0.74 0.67 -8.47
C ALA A 328 -0.12 2.00 -7.98
N ARG A 329 -0.95 3.00 -7.65
CA ARG A 329 -0.46 4.27 -7.08
C ARG A 329 0.28 4.10 -5.75
N ALA A 330 -0.01 3.05 -4.99
CA ALA A 330 0.73 2.74 -3.78
C ALA A 330 2.22 2.40 -4.05
N PHE A 331 2.60 2.19 -5.33
CA PHE A 331 4.00 2.07 -5.74
C PHE A 331 4.76 3.39 -5.59
N ILE A 332 4.06 4.54 -5.65
CA ILE A 332 4.65 5.85 -5.42
C ILE A 332 4.84 6.02 -3.91
N SER A 333 5.96 5.54 -3.41
CA SER A 333 6.27 5.60 -1.99
C SER A 333 7.74 5.97 -1.75
N PRO A 334 8.05 6.69 -0.67
CA PRO A 334 9.43 7.05 -0.32
C PRO A 334 10.35 5.83 -0.23
N SER A 335 9.84 4.67 0.19
CA SER A 335 10.61 3.43 0.29
C SER A 335 11.06 2.92 -1.08
N VAL A 336 10.18 2.95 -2.08
CA VAL A 336 10.52 2.54 -3.47
C VAL A 336 11.58 3.48 -4.04
N VAL A 337 11.41 4.79 -3.84
CA VAL A 337 12.37 5.80 -4.35
C VAL A 337 13.74 5.63 -3.69
N LYS A 338 13.80 5.46 -2.37
CA LYS A 338 15.06 5.22 -1.64
C LYS A 338 15.74 3.93 -2.10
N ASN A 339 14.98 2.86 -2.31
CA ASN A 339 15.52 1.59 -2.78
C ASN A 339 16.10 1.72 -4.20
N LEU A 340 15.38 2.37 -5.12
CA LEU A 340 15.88 2.62 -6.48
C LEU A 340 17.11 3.52 -6.47
N ASN A 341 17.14 4.59 -5.69
CA ASN A 341 18.31 5.43 -5.54
C ASN A 341 19.56 4.61 -5.17
N SER A 342 19.41 3.71 -4.19
CA SER A 342 20.50 2.84 -3.75
C SER A 342 20.93 1.84 -4.83
N ILE A 343 19.96 1.27 -5.57
CA ILE A 343 20.23 0.30 -6.63
C ILE A 343 20.91 0.99 -7.83
N TYR A 344 20.51 2.22 -8.20
CA TYR A 344 21.14 2.97 -9.29
C TYR A 344 22.62 3.25 -9.03
N GLU A 345 23.00 3.52 -7.77
CA GLU A 345 24.41 3.69 -7.41
C GLU A 345 25.27 2.48 -7.72
N LEU A 346 24.68 1.28 -7.72
CA LEU A 346 25.39 0.02 -7.95
C LEU A 346 25.29 -0.49 -9.40
N THR A 347 24.20 -0.17 -10.08
CA THR A 347 23.85 -0.79 -11.37
C THR A 347 23.91 0.18 -12.55
N ALA A 348 23.70 1.49 -12.33
CA ALA A 348 23.64 2.44 -13.42
C ALA A 348 25.03 2.92 -13.85
N ARG A 349 25.22 3.09 -15.16
CA ARG A 349 26.44 3.69 -15.74
C ARG A 349 26.53 5.18 -15.39
N SER A 350 25.38 5.86 -15.36
CA SER A 350 25.20 7.24 -14.92
C SER A 350 24.11 7.29 -13.84
N PRO A 351 24.43 7.07 -12.55
CA PRO A 351 23.46 7.10 -11.47
C PRO A 351 22.70 8.43 -11.40
N ALA A 352 23.37 9.54 -11.65
CA ALA A 352 22.76 10.86 -11.61
C ALA A 352 21.68 11.07 -12.70
N GLU A 353 21.83 10.48 -13.88
CA GLU A 353 20.81 10.54 -14.94
C GLU A 353 19.60 9.66 -14.60
N ALA A 354 19.84 8.43 -14.13
CA ALA A 354 18.79 7.52 -13.72
C ALA A 354 17.95 8.09 -12.57
N LYS A 355 18.59 8.69 -11.56
CA LYS A 355 17.92 9.36 -10.45
C LYS A 355 17.13 10.58 -10.93
N ARG A 356 17.67 11.40 -11.84
CA ARG A 356 16.95 12.54 -12.42
C ARG A 356 15.68 12.07 -13.13
N ALA A 357 15.78 11.06 -13.99
CA ALA A 357 14.62 10.52 -14.70
C ALA A 357 13.53 10.02 -13.75
N MET A 358 13.91 9.32 -12.67
CA MET A 358 12.99 8.88 -11.64
C MET A 358 12.36 10.06 -10.88
N ASN A 359 13.17 11.04 -10.45
CA ASN A 359 12.67 12.21 -9.72
C ASN A 359 11.71 13.04 -10.57
N ASP A 360 12.01 13.23 -11.87
CA ASP A 360 11.12 13.93 -12.80
C ASP A 360 9.81 13.19 -13.00
N PHE A 361 9.82 11.86 -13.02
CA PHE A 361 8.62 11.05 -13.05
C PHE A 361 7.80 11.19 -11.75
N ILE A 362 8.44 11.04 -10.59
CA ILE A 362 7.77 11.14 -9.28
C ILE A 362 7.10 12.51 -9.10
N LYS A 363 7.77 13.62 -9.47
CA LYS A 363 7.17 14.98 -9.43
C LYS A 363 5.87 15.12 -10.21
N LEU A 364 5.70 14.30 -11.25
CA LEU A 364 4.48 14.33 -12.08
C LEU A 364 3.31 13.53 -11.49
N VAL A 365 3.61 12.49 -10.69
CA VAL A 365 2.60 11.50 -10.29
C VAL A 365 2.41 11.39 -8.77
N ALA A 366 3.28 12.02 -7.98
CA ALA A 366 3.25 11.92 -6.54
C ALA A 366 1.96 12.50 -5.94
N PRO A 367 1.39 11.85 -4.90
CA PRO A 367 0.29 12.39 -4.12
C PRO A 367 0.76 13.53 -3.20
N GLU A 368 -0.19 14.28 -2.63
CA GLU A 368 0.09 15.43 -1.76
C GLU A 368 0.87 15.06 -0.48
N ASP A 369 0.69 13.84 0.03
CA ASP A 369 1.38 13.34 1.24
C ASP A 369 2.76 12.72 0.96
N PHE A 370 3.27 12.88 -0.28
CA PHE A 370 4.55 12.30 -0.65
C PHE A 370 5.73 13.04 -0.01
N ASP A 371 6.57 12.32 0.72
CA ASP A 371 7.81 12.85 1.29
C ASP A 371 8.87 13.09 0.20
N VAL A 372 8.95 14.33 -0.27
CA VAL A 372 9.90 14.75 -1.30
C VAL A 372 11.37 14.71 -0.85
N THR A 373 11.63 14.62 0.46
CA THR A 373 13.02 14.55 0.99
C THR A 373 13.74 13.29 0.55
N CYS A 374 13.00 12.22 0.21
CA CYS A 374 13.57 10.99 -0.31
C CYS A 374 14.16 11.12 -1.72
N MET A 375 13.84 12.20 -2.46
CA MET A 375 14.36 12.50 -3.79
C MET A 375 15.67 13.29 -3.75
N ALA A 376 16.02 13.84 -2.61
CA ALA A 376 17.25 14.62 -2.44
C ALA A 376 18.45 13.69 -2.49
N THR A 377 19.34 13.92 -3.47
CA THR A 377 20.76 13.52 -3.47
C THR A 377 21.56 14.03 -4.58
#